data_3d33c28ebe012e9148475836e13d0719
#
_entry.id   3d33c28ebe012e9148475836e13d0719
#
_cell.length_a   1.000
_cell.length_b   1.000
_cell.length_c   1.000
_cell.angle_alpha   90.00
_cell.angle_beta   90.00
_cell.angle_gamma   90.00
#
_symmetry.space_group_name_H-M   'P 1'
#
loop_
_entity.id
_entity.type
_entity.pdbx_description
1 polymer ?
#
loop_
_entity_poly.entity_id
_entity_poly.type
_entity_poly.pdbx_seq_one_letter_code
_entity_poly.pdbx_strand_id
1 'polypeptide(L)'
;MQWEVVIGLETHTQLTTASKIFSGAPTAFGAAPNTQACPVDLALPGVLPVLNRGAVERAIQFGLAIGATIAPTSVFARKNYFYPDLPKGYQISQFEIPVVQGGSLSFVVEKDGKAEMKTVHLTRAHLEEDAGKSLHEDYHGMTGIDLNRAGTPLLEIVTEPEMRSAAEAVAYAKALHSLVMWLGICDGNMQEGSFRCDANVSVRPVGQQEFGTRCEIKNLNSFRFLEEAINYEVRRQIELIEDGGSVVQETRLYDPDKKETRSMRSKEDAMDYRYFPDPDLPPLMIAQAWIDRVKAALPELPGAMRERFVKDFGLPEYDAMVLTQSKAMAAYFEAIVTVAGKEQAKPAAN
;
A
#
# COMPACT_ATOMS: atom_id res chain seq x y z
N MET A 1 -4.30 20.02 27.75
CA MET A 1 -5.16 18.81 27.56
C MET A 1 -4.25 17.67 27.10
N GLN A 2 -4.53 16.40 27.44
CA GLN A 2 -3.77 15.29 26.87
C GLN A 2 -4.47 14.82 25.60
N TRP A 3 -3.69 14.66 24.54
CA TRP A 3 -4.19 14.30 23.21
C TRP A 3 -3.81 12.87 22.85
N GLU A 4 -4.71 12.18 22.18
CA GLU A 4 -4.48 10.89 21.53
C GLU A 4 -4.47 11.10 20.01
N VAL A 5 -3.43 10.56 19.38
CA VAL A 5 -3.29 10.56 17.92
C VAL A 5 -3.99 9.31 17.35
N VAL A 6 -4.69 9.47 16.23
CA VAL A 6 -5.35 8.38 15.51
C VAL A 6 -4.93 8.42 14.05
N ILE A 7 -4.31 7.33 13.60
CA ILE A 7 -3.74 7.23 12.25
C ILE A 7 -4.23 5.97 11.57
N GLY A 8 -4.70 6.11 10.33
CA GLY A 8 -4.89 5.05 9.35
C GLY A 8 -4.01 5.30 8.13
N LEU A 9 -3.58 4.24 7.46
CA LEU A 9 -2.80 4.32 6.22
C LEU A 9 -3.56 3.71 5.05
N GLU A 10 -3.45 4.36 3.91
CA GLU A 10 -3.82 3.84 2.59
C GLU A 10 -2.53 3.62 1.81
N THR A 11 -2.30 2.40 1.35
CA THR A 11 -1.05 2.06 0.65
C THR A 11 -1.37 1.49 -0.71
N HIS A 12 -0.82 2.09 -1.75
CA HIS A 12 -0.93 1.61 -3.13
C HIS A 12 0.34 0.87 -3.51
N THR A 13 0.20 -0.38 -3.95
CA THR A 13 1.31 -1.20 -4.43
C THR A 13 1.10 -1.57 -5.89
N GLN A 14 2.03 -1.18 -6.77
CA GLN A 14 2.02 -1.66 -8.15
C GLN A 14 2.43 -3.12 -8.19
N LEU A 15 1.59 -3.94 -8.82
CA LEU A 15 1.80 -5.38 -8.87
C LEU A 15 2.77 -5.77 -10.00
N THR A 16 3.67 -6.69 -9.71
CA THR A 16 4.73 -7.17 -10.61
C THR A 16 4.21 -8.08 -11.74
N THR A 17 3.18 -7.65 -12.46
CA THR A 17 2.70 -8.36 -13.66
C THR A 17 3.44 -7.87 -14.90
N ALA A 18 3.62 -8.74 -15.89
CA ALA A 18 4.26 -8.37 -17.17
C ALA A 18 3.38 -7.47 -18.04
N SER A 19 2.07 -7.56 -17.86
CA SER A 19 1.08 -6.74 -18.56
C SER A 19 0.14 -6.04 -17.58
N LYS A 20 -0.56 -5.03 -18.07
CA LYS A 20 -1.51 -4.22 -17.32
C LYS A 20 -2.71 -5.02 -16.81
N ILE A 21 -3.50 -4.42 -15.92
CA ILE A 21 -4.62 -5.14 -15.27
C ILE A 21 -5.75 -5.47 -16.25
N PHE A 22 -6.01 -4.59 -17.22
CA PHE A 22 -7.14 -4.75 -18.17
C PHE A 22 -6.71 -4.74 -19.64
N SER A 23 -5.41 -4.72 -19.92
CA SER A 23 -4.87 -4.72 -21.27
C SER A 23 -3.57 -5.53 -21.37
N GLY A 24 -3.16 -5.85 -22.59
CA GLY A 24 -1.92 -6.56 -22.88
C GLY A 24 -0.67 -5.67 -22.95
N ALA A 25 -0.79 -4.35 -22.74
CA ALA A 25 0.35 -3.46 -22.76
C ALA A 25 1.33 -3.74 -21.61
N PRO A 26 2.65 -3.59 -21.83
CA PRO A 26 3.66 -3.89 -20.81
C PRO A 26 3.63 -2.90 -19.66
N THR A 27 4.18 -3.32 -18.51
CA THR A 27 4.27 -2.53 -17.26
C THR A 27 5.70 -2.13 -16.92
N ALA A 28 6.68 -2.38 -17.77
CA ALA A 28 8.08 -2.08 -17.49
C ALA A 28 8.30 -0.58 -17.27
N PHE A 29 9.05 -0.22 -16.23
CA PHE A 29 9.39 1.17 -15.93
C PHE A 29 10.46 1.72 -16.88
N GLY A 30 10.44 3.03 -17.16
CA GLY A 30 11.51 3.73 -17.86
C GLY A 30 11.41 3.72 -19.41
N ALA A 31 10.32 3.19 -19.97
CA ALA A 31 10.07 3.29 -21.41
C ALA A 31 9.76 4.75 -21.83
N ALA A 32 10.05 5.09 -23.10
CA ALA A 32 9.68 6.39 -23.64
C ALA A 32 8.18 6.66 -23.50
N PRO A 33 7.76 7.91 -23.25
CA PRO A 33 6.36 8.25 -23.03
C PRO A 33 5.42 7.69 -24.11
N ASN A 34 4.29 7.15 -23.69
CA ASN A 34 3.23 6.60 -24.54
C ASN A 34 3.63 5.41 -25.45
N THR A 35 4.74 4.74 -25.17
CA THR A 35 5.15 3.54 -25.92
C THR A 35 4.58 2.24 -25.36
N GLN A 36 4.02 2.29 -24.14
CA GLN A 36 3.40 1.15 -23.44
C GLN A 36 1.92 1.44 -23.13
N ALA A 37 1.20 1.97 -24.10
CA ALA A 37 -0.23 2.24 -24.01
C ALA A 37 -0.92 1.67 -25.26
N CYS A 38 -1.92 0.81 -25.02
CA CYS A 38 -2.73 0.21 -26.07
C CYS A 38 -4.10 0.94 -26.21
N PRO A 39 -4.93 0.61 -27.20
CA PRO A 39 -6.24 1.24 -27.36
C PRO A 39 -7.13 1.23 -26.10
N VAL A 40 -7.04 0.20 -25.26
CA VAL A 40 -7.77 0.13 -23.97
C VAL A 40 -7.30 1.23 -23.03
N ASP A 41 -5.98 1.40 -22.90
CA ASP A 41 -5.38 2.40 -22.01
C ASP A 41 -5.65 3.83 -22.50
N LEU A 42 -5.83 3.99 -23.82
CA LEU A 42 -6.16 5.26 -24.49
C LEU A 42 -7.67 5.57 -24.50
N ALA A 43 -8.50 4.67 -23.99
CA ALA A 43 -9.96 4.76 -24.01
C ALA A 43 -10.55 4.96 -25.41
N LEU A 44 -10.01 4.30 -26.42
CA LEU A 44 -10.54 4.40 -27.77
C LEU A 44 -11.95 3.75 -27.86
N PRO A 45 -12.84 4.26 -28.73
CA PRO A 45 -14.18 3.73 -28.86
C PRO A 45 -14.20 2.21 -29.22
N GLY A 46 -15.04 1.44 -28.54
CA GLY A 46 -15.23 0.01 -28.80
C GLY A 46 -14.25 -0.93 -28.13
N VAL A 47 -13.31 -0.43 -27.33
CA VAL A 47 -12.39 -1.27 -26.55
C VAL A 47 -13.08 -1.84 -25.31
N LEU A 48 -12.69 -3.05 -24.91
CA LEU A 48 -13.19 -3.73 -23.72
C LEU A 48 -12.03 -4.18 -22.83
N PRO A 49 -12.16 -4.02 -21.50
CA PRO A 49 -11.17 -4.49 -20.54
C PRO A 49 -11.17 -6.02 -20.46
N VAL A 50 -9.98 -6.61 -20.26
CA VAL A 50 -9.81 -8.04 -19.97
C VAL A 50 -8.94 -8.20 -18.73
N LEU A 51 -9.50 -8.78 -17.68
CA LEU A 51 -8.86 -8.91 -16.38
C LEU A 51 -7.61 -9.80 -16.43
N ASN A 52 -6.49 -9.27 -15.91
CA ASN A 52 -5.24 -10.01 -15.78
C ASN A 52 -5.31 -10.95 -14.56
N ARG A 53 -5.26 -12.25 -14.85
CA ARG A 53 -5.24 -13.30 -13.82
C ARG A 53 -4.07 -13.15 -12.83
N GLY A 54 -2.89 -12.72 -13.30
CA GLY A 54 -1.72 -12.53 -12.45
C GLY A 54 -1.90 -11.44 -11.39
N ALA A 55 -2.70 -10.40 -11.66
CA ALA A 55 -3.04 -9.38 -10.67
C ALA A 55 -3.91 -9.97 -9.55
N VAL A 56 -4.92 -10.79 -9.91
CA VAL A 56 -5.78 -11.48 -8.94
C VAL A 56 -4.97 -12.45 -8.07
N GLU A 57 -4.05 -13.22 -8.66
CA GLU A 57 -3.20 -14.15 -7.91
C GLU A 57 -2.33 -13.41 -6.87
N ARG A 58 -1.79 -12.24 -7.21
CA ARG A 58 -1.01 -11.42 -6.26
C ARG A 58 -1.86 -10.85 -5.13
N ALA A 59 -3.10 -10.44 -5.41
CA ALA A 59 -4.03 -10.03 -4.37
C ALA A 59 -4.38 -11.20 -3.43
N ILE A 60 -4.60 -12.40 -3.96
CA ILE A 60 -4.84 -13.62 -3.15
C ILE A 60 -3.60 -13.94 -2.29
N GLN A 61 -2.38 -13.87 -2.86
CA GLN A 61 -1.13 -14.09 -2.11
C GLN A 61 -1.02 -13.14 -0.93
N PHE A 62 -1.29 -11.84 -1.16
CA PHE A 62 -1.28 -10.85 -0.11
C PHE A 62 -2.32 -11.16 0.98
N GLY A 63 -3.57 -11.41 0.59
CA GLY A 63 -4.65 -11.70 1.53
C GLY A 63 -4.37 -12.94 2.40
N LEU A 64 -3.82 -14.00 1.80
CA LEU A 64 -3.42 -15.20 2.54
C LEU A 64 -2.27 -14.91 3.53
N ALA A 65 -1.31 -14.06 3.14
CA ALA A 65 -0.16 -13.74 3.96
C ALA A 65 -0.52 -12.95 5.23
N ILE A 66 -1.59 -12.17 5.19
CA ILE A 66 -2.10 -11.37 6.33
C ILE A 66 -3.27 -12.03 7.07
N GLY A 67 -3.61 -13.29 6.72
CA GLY A 67 -4.73 -14.00 7.34
C GLY A 67 -6.11 -13.43 7.01
N ALA A 68 -6.25 -12.74 5.88
CA ALA A 68 -7.50 -12.16 5.41
C ALA A 68 -8.44 -13.21 4.80
N THR A 69 -9.72 -12.84 4.67
CA THR A 69 -10.69 -13.58 3.87
C THR A 69 -10.58 -13.19 2.41
N ILE A 70 -10.47 -14.19 1.52
CA ILE A 70 -10.57 -13.97 0.07
C ILE A 70 -12.03 -14.09 -0.34
N ALA A 71 -12.58 -13.05 -0.95
CA ALA A 71 -13.97 -13.04 -1.41
C ALA A 71 -14.16 -14.09 -2.54
N PRO A 72 -15.12 -15.02 -2.40
CA PRO A 72 -15.38 -16.01 -3.45
C PRO A 72 -15.96 -15.38 -4.71
N THR A 73 -16.58 -14.22 -4.57
CA THR A 73 -17.05 -13.37 -5.67
C THR A 73 -16.64 -11.94 -5.38
N SER A 74 -16.06 -11.27 -6.36
CA SER A 74 -15.66 -9.87 -6.26
C SER A 74 -16.17 -9.08 -7.46
N VAL A 75 -16.41 -7.79 -7.31
CA VAL A 75 -16.98 -6.94 -8.34
C VAL A 75 -16.08 -5.75 -8.61
N PHE A 76 -15.77 -5.51 -9.87
CA PHE A 76 -15.14 -4.26 -10.30
C PHE A 76 -16.19 -3.18 -10.49
N ALA A 77 -15.87 -1.97 -10.05
CA ALA A 77 -16.72 -0.80 -10.15
C ALA A 77 -15.97 0.35 -10.84
N ARG A 78 -16.71 1.24 -11.44
CA ARG A 78 -16.20 2.49 -11.99
C ARG A 78 -16.20 3.57 -10.92
N LYS A 79 -15.00 4.12 -10.64
CA LYS A 79 -14.78 5.30 -9.82
C LYS A 79 -14.67 6.50 -10.74
N ASN A 80 -15.72 7.33 -10.82
CA ASN A 80 -15.83 8.38 -11.82
C ASN A 80 -15.14 9.67 -11.35
N TYR A 81 -14.12 10.11 -12.06
CA TYR A 81 -13.46 11.39 -11.90
C TYR A 81 -12.69 11.75 -13.17
N PHE A 82 -12.39 13.04 -13.37
CA PHE A 82 -11.84 13.54 -14.62
C PHE A 82 -10.46 14.15 -14.39
N TYR A 83 -9.46 13.52 -15.02
CA TYR A 83 -8.09 14.04 -15.10
C TYR A 83 -7.54 13.79 -16.51
N PRO A 84 -6.64 14.65 -17.03
CA PRO A 84 -6.06 14.46 -18.35
C PRO A 84 -5.33 13.14 -18.54
N ASP A 85 -4.73 12.61 -17.46
CA ASP A 85 -4.01 11.32 -17.42
C ASP A 85 -4.91 10.12 -17.12
N LEU A 86 -6.22 10.31 -17.11
CA LEU A 86 -7.25 9.27 -16.99
C LEU A 86 -8.25 9.39 -18.16
N PRO A 87 -7.89 8.93 -19.39
CA PRO A 87 -8.65 9.21 -20.61
C PRO A 87 -10.09 8.69 -20.59
N LYS A 88 -10.36 7.60 -19.86
CA LYS A 88 -11.71 7.01 -19.72
C LYS A 88 -12.67 7.91 -18.95
N GLY A 89 -12.18 8.83 -18.13
CA GLY A 89 -12.98 9.60 -17.19
C GLY A 89 -13.46 8.79 -15.96
N TYR A 90 -12.96 7.57 -15.81
CA TYR A 90 -13.17 6.72 -14.64
C TYR A 90 -11.96 5.79 -14.43
N GLN A 91 -11.75 5.38 -13.20
CA GLN A 91 -10.80 4.34 -12.81
C GLN A 91 -11.60 3.06 -12.51
N ILE A 92 -11.18 1.93 -13.07
CA ILE A 92 -11.73 0.64 -12.67
C ILE A 92 -11.08 0.25 -11.35
N SER A 93 -11.92 0.03 -10.33
CA SER A 93 -11.55 -0.26 -8.95
C SER A 93 -12.52 -1.26 -8.34
N GLN A 94 -12.48 -1.49 -7.04
CA GLN A 94 -13.44 -2.31 -6.31
C GLN A 94 -13.97 -1.52 -5.11
N PHE A 95 -15.26 -1.53 -4.89
CA PHE A 95 -15.88 -0.75 -3.82
C PHE A 95 -16.60 -1.63 -2.79
N GLU A 96 -17.70 -2.27 -3.18
CA GLU A 96 -18.55 -3.02 -2.23
C GLU A 96 -17.97 -4.39 -1.85
N ILE A 97 -17.38 -5.09 -2.84
CA ILE A 97 -16.88 -6.46 -2.64
C ILE A 97 -15.42 -6.54 -3.12
N PRO A 98 -14.46 -6.09 -2.31
CA PRO A 98 -13.04 -6.21 -2.61
C PRO A 98 -12.59 -7.67 -2.57
N VAL A 99 -11.51 -8.00 -3.29
CA VAL A 99 -10.93 -9.35 -3.27
C VAL A 99 -10.47 -9.78 -1.89
N VAL A 100 -9.88 -8.87 -1.13
CA VAL A 100 -9.31 -9.14 0.21
C VAL A 100 -10.08 -8.37 1.26
N GLN A 101 -10.59 -9.09 2.26
CA GLN A 101 -11.42 -8.54 3.34
C GLN A 101 -10.80 -8.83 4.70
N GLY A 102 -10.53 -7.79 5.47
CA GLY A 102 -9.92 -7.90 6.79
C GLY A 102 -8.46 -8.32 6.72
N GLY A 103 -8.03 -9.06 7.74
CA GLY A 103 -6.64 -9.46 7.95
C GLY A 103 -5.91 -8.53 8.91
N SER A 104 -4.68 -8.86 9.24
CA SER A 104 -3.85 -8.06 10.15
C SER A 104 -2.38 -8.18 9.84
N LEU A 105 -1.61 -7.17 10.20
CA LEU A 105 -0.16 -7.17 10.10
C LEU A 105 0.46 -6.82 11.45
N SER A 106 1.36 -7.71 11.91
CA SER A 106 2.12 -7.50 13.14
C SER A 106 3.52 -7.00 12.80
N PHE A 107 4.01 -6.05 13.59
CA PHE A 107 5.32 -5.41 13.40
C PHE A 107 5.90 -4.98 14.74
N VAL A 108 7.19 -4.72 14.76
CA VAL A 108 7.91 -4.28 15.95
C VAL A 108 8.08 -2.76 15.93
N VAL A 109 7.76 -2.11 17.03
CA VAL A 109 8.01 -0.68 17.28
C VAL A 109 9.02 -0.56 18.42
N GLU A 110 9.98 0.31 18.24
CA GLU A 110 10.89 0.69 19.32
C GLU A 110 10.27 1.81 20.15
N LYS A 111 10.00 1.53 21.42
CA LYS A 111 9.46 2.50 22.38
C LYS A 111 10.30 2.50 23.67
N ASP A 112 10.81 3.66 24.03
CA ASP A 112 11.64 3.84 25.25
C ASP A 112 12.84 2.85 25.33
N GLY A 113 13.46 2.54 24.17
CA GLY A 113 14.56 1.59 24.06
C GLY A 113 14.16 0.12 24.21
N LYS A 114 12.86 -0.19 24.13
CA LYS A 114 12.32 -1.55 24.14
C LYS A 114 11.55 -1.85 22.85
N ALA A 115 11.76 -3.04 22.34
CA ALA A 115 10.99 -3.57 21.23
C ALA A 115 9.59 -4.01 21.70
N GLU A 116 8.54 -3.46 21.15
CA GLU A 116 7.15 -3.81 21.43
C GLU A 116 6.48 -4.35 20.16
N MET A 117 5.81 -5.49 20.25
CA MET A 117 5.02 -6.03 19.15
C MET A 117 3.67 -5.31 19.07
N LYS A 118 3.37 -4.78 17.90
CA LYS A 118 2.09 -4.15 17.56
C LYS A 118 1.41 -4.92 16.44
N THR A 119 0.07 -4.93 16.45
CA THR A 119 -0.75 -5.47 15.37
C THR A 119 -1.75 -4.42 14.94
N VAL A 120 -1.88 -4.24 13.63
CA VAL A 120 -2.87 -3.37 13.00
C VAL A 120 -3.75 -4.22 12.10
N HIS A 121 -5.07 -4.03 12.21
CA HIS A 121 -6.04 -4.68 11.34
C HIS A 121 -6.18 -3.92 10.03
N LEU A 122 -6.49 -4.66 8.99
CA LEU A 122 -6.80 -4.12 7.69
C LEU A 122 -8.31 -4.16 7.48
N THR A 123 -8.85 -3.09 6.92
CA THR A 123 -10.25 -3.06 6.48
C THR A 123 -10.41 -3.91 5.24
N ARG A 124 -9.51 -3.72 4.27
CA ARG A 124 -9.54 -4.40 2.97
C ARG A 124 -8.22 -4.21 2.21
N ALA A 125 -8.06 -5.03 1.18
CA ALA A 125 -7.22 -4.70 0.05
C ALA A 125 -7.98 -4.98 -1.25
N HIS A 126 -7.94 -4.05 -2.20
CA HIS A 126 -8.69 -4.15 -3.44
C HIS A 126 -7.84 -3.87 -4.67
N LEU A 127 -8.24 -4.49 -5.78
CA LEU A 127 -7.60 -4.31 -7.07
C LEU A 127 -8.13 -3.07 -7.77
N GLU A 128 -7.25 -2.33 -8.39
CA GLU A 128 -7.57 -1.20 -9.25
C GLU A 128 -6.49 -0.97 -10.32
N GLU A 129 -6.73 -0.06 -11.22
CA GLU A 129 -5.75 0.39 -12.21
C GLU A 129 -5.11 1.71 -11.80
N ASP A 130 -3.82 1.88 -12.11
CA ASP A 130 -3.16 3.18 -11.93
C ASP A 130 -3.57 4.17 -13.03
N ALA A 131 -3.53 5.46 -12.74
CA ALA A 131 -3.68 6.53 -13.71
C ALA A 131 -2.37 6.75 -14.49
N GLY A 132 -2.42 7.48 -15.58
CA GLY A 132 -1.26 7.95 -16.31
C GLY A 132 -0.44 8.98 -15.51
N LYS A 133 0.41 9.71 -16.20
CA LYS A 133 1.29 10.72 -15.60
C LYS A 133 1.13 12.05 -16.33
N SER A 134 0.92 13.12 -15.56
CA SER A 134 0.98 14.49 -16.09
C SER A 134 2.41 15.02 -15.94
N LEU A 135 3.01 15.48 -17.04
CA LEU A 135 4.37 16.00 -17.12
C LEU A 135 4.30 17.53 -17.20
N HIS A 136 4.49 18.20 -16.05
CA HIS A 136 4.34 19.65 -15.96
C HIS A 136 5.61 20.43 -16.26
N GLU A 137 6.78 19.83 -16.06
CA GLU A 137 8.07 20.50 -16.12
C GLU A 137 8.72 20.43 -17.50
N ASP A 138 8.34 19.46 -18.33
CA ASP A 138 8.98 19.19 -19.63
C ASP A 138 8.50 20.11 -20.76
N TYR A 139 7.43 20.88 -20.54
CA TYR A 139 6.78 21.68 -21.60
C TYR A 139 6.40 23.06 -21.09
N HIS A 140 7.00 24.11 -21.67
CA HIS A 140 6.67 25.50 -21.35
C HIS A 140 5.20 25.82 -21.70
N GLY A 141 4.38 26.14 -20.69
CA GLY A 141 2.99 26.57 -20.88
C GLY A 141 2.02 25.44 -21.31
N MET A 142 2.48 24.20 -21.32
CA MET A 142 1.68 23.02 -21.63
C MET A 142 1.96 21.91 -20.62
N THR A 143 1.07 20.93 -20.54
CA THR A 143 1.28 19.70 -19.78
C THR A 143 1.30 18.53 -20.74
N GLY A 144 2.39 17.76 -20.72
CA GLY A 144 2.47 16.48 -21.42
C GLY A 144 1.68 15.40 -20.67
N ILE A 145 1.12 14.45 -21.40
CA ILE A 145 0.43 13.29 -20.83
C ILE A 145 1.18 12.03 -21.25
N ASP A 146 1.63 11.25 -20.25
CA ASP A 146 2.22 9.94 -20.45
C ASP A 146 1.29 8.85 -19.89
N LEU A 147 0.80 7.98 -20.78
CA LEU A 147 -0.14 6.91 -20.45
C LEU A 147 0.56 5.55 -20.24
N ASN A 148 1.89 5.51 -20.16
CA ASN A 148 2.61 4.27 -19.90
C ASN A 148 2.19 3.63 -18.57
N ARG A 149 1.93 4.44 -17.53
CA ARG A 149 1.48 3.95 -16.23
C ARG A 149 -0.01 3.64 -16.19
N ALA A 150 -0.84 4.27 -17.04
CA ALA A 150 -2.28 4.05 -17.07
C ALA A 150 -2.61 2.56 -17.26
N GLY A 151 -3.42 1.99 -16.36
CA GLY A 151 -3.77 0.57 -16.38
C GLY A 151 -2.75 -0.35 -15.72
N THR A 152 -1.66 0.15 -15.13
CA THR A 152 -0.76 -0.66 -14.28
C THR A 152 -1.56 -1.22 -13.10
N PRO A 153 -1.46 -2.55 -12.80
CA PRO A 153 -2.21 -3.14 -11.73
C PRO A 153 -1.79 -2.57 -10.37
N LEU A 154 -2.76 -2.12 -9.58
CA LEU A 154 -2.57 -1.68 -8.20
C LEU A 154 -3.32 -2.59 -7.24
N LEU A 155 -2.75 -2.78 -6.06
CA LEU A 155 -3.43 -3.25 -4.87
C LEU A 155 -3.44 -2.10 -3.86
N GLU A 156 -4.62 -1.54 -3.58
CA GLU A 156 -4.80 -0.55 -2.52
C GLU A 156 -5.12 -1.28 -1.21
N ILE A 157 -4.31 -1.01 -0.19
CA ILE A 157 -4.36 -1.65 1.12
C ILE A 157 -4.75 -0.60 2.15
N VAL A 158 -5.88 -0.81 2.82
CA VAL A 158 -6.47 0.15 3.76
C VAL A 158 -6.45 -0.45 5.17
N THR A 159 -5.88 0.29 6.13
CA THR A 159 -5.87 -0.10 7.54
C THR A 159 -7.06 0.45 8.31
N GLU A 160 -7.39 -0.21 9.42
CA GLU A 160 -8.15 0.43 10.49
C GLU A 160 -7.31 1.56 11.13
N PRO A 161 -7.94 2.61 11.71
CA PRO A 161 -7.25 3.74 12.32
C PRO A 161 -6.73 3.40 13.73
N GLU A 162 -5.86 2.42 13.83
CA GLU A 162 -5.39 1.83 15.09
C GLU A 162 -3.99 2.29 15.51
N MET A 163 -3.24 2.97 14.65
CA MET A 163 -1.93 3.50 14.98
C MET A 163 -2.03 4.81 15.78
N ARG A 164 -1.12 4.99 16.73
CA ARG A 164 -1.16 6.05 17.75
C ARG A 164 0.04 6.97 17.73
N SER A 165 1.01 6.74 16.85
CA SER A 165 2.18 7.61 16.68
C SER A 165 2.75 7.52 15.26
N ALA A 166 3.52 8.53 14.87
CA ALA A 166 4.26 8.50 13.60
C ALA A 166 5.24 7.31 13.53
N ALA A 167 5.87 6.96 14.67
CA ALA A 167 6.76 5.80 14.76
C ALA A 167 6.01 4.48 14.45
N GLU A 168 4.80 4.29 14.99
CA GLU A 168 3.95 3.14 14.67
C GLU A 168 3.59 3.10 13.20
N ALA A 169 3.20 4.23 12.60
CA ALA A 169 2.85 4.33 11.19
C ALA A 169 4.04 3.97 10.27
N VAL A 170 5.23 4.48 10.60
CA VAL A 170 6.47 4.16 9.85
C VAL A 170 6.84 2.69 10.00
N ALA A 171 6.76 2.13 11.21
CA ALA A 171 7.07 0.72 11.45
C ALA A 171 6.11 -0.20 10.70
N TYR A 172 4.80 0.11 10.71
CA TYR A 172 3.80 -0.59 9.90
C TYR A 172 4.12 -0.50 8.40
N ALA A 173 4.37 0.72 7.89
CA ALA A 173 4.65 0.92 6.46
C ALA A 173 5.90 0.15 6.01
N LYS A 174 6.96 0.11 6.83
CA LYS A 174 8.16 -0.70 6.58
C LYS A 174 7.87 -2.20 6.59
N ALA A 175 7.06 -2.68 7.53
CA ALA A 175 6.67 -4.08 7.61
C ALA A 175 5.84 -4.50 6.40
N LEU A 176 4.88 -3.66 5.98
CA LEU A 176 4.08 -3.88 4.78
C LEU A 176 4.95 -3.89 3.51
N HIS A 177 5.84 -2.91 3.38
CA HIS A 177 6.80 -2.83 2.28
C HIS A 177 7.66 -4.10 2.18
N SER A 178 8.22 -4.54 3.32
CA SER A 178 8.98 -5.79 3.38
C SER A 178 8.14 -7.00 2.98
N LEU A 179 6.89 -7.09 3.43
CA LEU A 179 5.99 -8.19 3.10
C LEU A 179 5.68 -8.28 1.61
N VAL A 180 5.32 -7.16 0.96
CA VAL A 180 4.98 -7.18 -0.47
C VAL A 180 6.18 -7.52 -1.36
N MET A 181 7.39 -7.10 -0.95
CA MET A 181 8.65 -7.51 -1.60
C MET A 181 8.97 -8.97 -1.33
N TRP A 182 8.77 -9.46 -0.11
CA TRP A 182 8.97 -10.87 0.25
C TRP A 182 8.11 -11.82 -0.58
N LEU A 183 6.85 -11.45 -0.77
CA LEU A 183 5.91 -12.17 -1.62
C LEU A 183 6.24 -12.05 -3.12
N GLY A 184 7.07 -11.08 -3.51
CA GLY A 184 7.40 -10.79 -4.89
C GLY A 184 6.23 -10.16 -5.68
N ILE A 185 5.25 -9.59 -4.99
CA ILE A 185 4.07 -8.98 -5.61
C ILE A 185 4.27 -7.51 -5.98
N CYS A 186 5.27 -6.85 -5.38
CA CYS A 186 5.67 -5.46 -5.64
C CYS A 186 7.19 -5.35 -5.56
N ASP A 187 7.81 -4.47 -6.33
CA ASP A 187 9.26 -4.20 -6.26
C ASP A 187 9.64 -3.25 -5.12
N GLY A 188 8.65 -2.58 -4.53
CA GLY A 188 8.82 -1.68 -3.38
C GLY A 188 9.50 -0.35 -3.70
N ASN A 189 9.69 0.01 -4.97
CA ASN A 189 10.38 1.25 -5.34
C ASN A 189 9.49 2.48 -5.11
N MET A 190 9.71 3.16 -3.97
CA MET A 190 8.97 4.37 -3.60
C MET A 190 9.28 5.55 -4.53
N GLN A 191 10.51 5.64 -5.08
CA GLN A 191 10.91 6.74 -5.95
C GLN A 191 10.25 6.64 -7.34
N GLU A 192 10.04 5.42 -7.82
CA GLU A 192 9.31 5.15 -9.07
C GLU A 192 7.80 5.16 -8.88
N GLY A 193 7.33 5.19 -7.62
CA GLY A 193 5.91 5.19 -7.26
C GLY A 193 5.28 3.81 -7.25
N SER A 194 6.09 2.74 -7.21
CA SER A 194 5.57 1.36 -7.07
C SER A 194 4.99 1.07 -5.69
N PHE A 195 5.42 1.81 -4.68
CA PHE A 195 4.90 1.75 -3.32
C PHE A 195 4.65 3.17 -2.81
N ARG A 196 3.39 3.51 -2.56
CA ARG A 196 2.95 4.85 -2.13
C ARG A 196 2.10 4.72 -0.89
N CYS A 197 2.30 5.61 0.08
CA CYS A 197 1.48 5.68 1.30
C CYS A 197 0.81 7.05 1.38
N ASP A 198 -0.48 7.06 1.70
CA ASP A 198 -1.23 8.22 2.13
C ASP A 198 -1.62 8.02 3.60
N ALA A 199 -1.52 9.08 4.41
CA ALA A 199 -1.82 9.00 5.84
C ALA A 199 -3.08 9.78 6.19
N ASN A 200 -4.02 9.11 6.86
CA ASN A 200 -5.19 9.74 7.47
C ASN A 200 -4.88 10.01 8.94
N VAL A 201 -4.84 11.27 9.34
CA VAL A 201 -4.43 11.70 10.68
C VAL A 201 -5.54 12.51 11.34
N SER A 202 -5.89 12.15 12.56
CA SER A 202 -6.73 12.95 13.44
C SER A 202 -6.20 12.94 14.88
N VAL A 203 -6.66 13.88 15.70
CA VAL A 203 -6.38 13.94 17.12
C VAL A 203 -7.68 14.03 17.91
N ARG A 204 -7.69 13.46 19.12
CA ARG A 204 -8.82 13.56 20.07
C ARG A 204 -8.31 13.69 21.50
N PRO A 205 -9.08 14.26 22.42
CA PRO A 205 -8.76 14.21 23.84
C PRO A 205 -8.66 12.76 24.33
N VAL A 206 -7.71 12.48 25.19
CA VAL A 206 -7.59 11.13 25.81
C VAL A 206 -8.88 10.79 26.54
N GLY A 207 -9.42 9.60 26.26
CA GLY A 207 -10.68 9.10 26.81
C GLY A 207 -11.93 9.40 25.98
N GLN A 208 -11.83 10.23 24.95
CA GLN A 208 -12.94 10.43 24.01
C GLN A 208 -13.09 9.20 23.09
N GLN A 209 -14.33 8.73 22.91
CA GLN A 209 -14.62 7.56 22.07
C GLN A 209 -14.69 7.92 20.58
N GLU A 210 -15.32 9.04 20.25
CA GLU A 210 -15.46 9.52 18.86
C GLU A 210 -14.12 9.98 18.30
N PHE A 211 -13.87 9.65 17.04
CA PHE A 211 -12.69 10.15 16.33
C PHE A 211 -12.80 11.65 16.09
N GLY A 212 -11.65 12.32 16.09
CA GLY A 212 -11.54 13.70 15.62
C GLY A 212 -11.69 13.79 14.10
N THR A 213 -11.80 15.02 13.59
CA THR A 213 -11.81 15.27 12.15
C THR A 213 -10.46 14.91 11.53
N ARG A 214 -10.48 14.03 10.54
CA ARG A 214 -9.27 13.57 9.87
C ARG A 214 -8.85 14.48 8.73
N CYS A 215 -7.53 14.58 8.51
CA CYS A 215 -6.93 15.09 7.29
C CYS A 215 -6.18 13.95 6.60
N GLU A 216 -6.32 13.86 5.28
CA GLU A 216 -5.53 12.97 4.43
C GLU A 216 -4.25 13.69 4.01
N ILE A 217 -3.08 13.05 4.16
CA ILE A 217 -1.80 13.62 3.78
C ILE A 217 -1.24 12.83 2.61
N LYS A 218 -0.92 13.52 1.52
CA LYS A 218 -0.34 12.97 0.28
C LYS A 218 1.10 13.44 0.05
N ASN A 219 1.74 12.87 -0.96
CA ASN A 219 3.14 13.14 -1.36
C ASN A 219 4.17 12.63 -0.34
N LEU A 220 3.92 11.45 0.21
CA LEU A 220 4.77 10.80 1.20
C LEU A 220 5.71 9.79 0.51
N ASN A 221 6.71 10.29 -0.22
CA ASN A 221 7.57 9.51 -1.11
C ASN A 221 8.75 8.81 -0.39
N SER A 222 8.77 8.82 0.93
CA SER A 222 9.73 8.09 1.75
C SER A 222 9.20 7.86 3.17
N PHE A 223 9.73 6.89 3.88
CA PHE A 223 9.38 6.65 5.30
C PHE A 223 9.70 7.86 6.19
N ARG A 224 10.76 8.60 5.87
CA ARG A 224 11.10 9.85 6.57
C ARG A 224 10.04 10.91 6.34
N PHE A 225 9.56 11.09 5.10
CA PHE A 225 8.50 12.06 4.81
C PHE A 225 7.18 11.68 5.47
N LEU A 226 6.88 10.38 5.54
CA LEU A 226 5.72 9.87 6.29
C LEU A 226 5.79 10.28 7.77
N GLU A 227 6.94 10.10 8.42
CA GLU A 227 7.14 10.46 9.81
C GLU A 227 7.06 11.98 10.04
N GLU A 228 7.79 12.76 9.24
CA GLU A 228 7.83 14.22 9.34
C GLU A 228 6.43 14.83 9.13
N ALA A 229 5.71 14.36 8.13
CA ALA A 229 4.37 14.84 7.79
C ALA A 229 3.33 14.53 8.85
N ILE A 230 3.32 13.32 9.40
CA ILE A 230 2.42 12.93 10.49
C ILE A 230 2.71 13.79 11.74
N ASN A 231 3.98 13.93 12.12
CA ASN A 231 4.36 14.74 13.29
C ASN A 231 4.00 16.22 13.12
N TYR A 232 4.13 16.76 11.92
CA TYR A 232 3.71 18.12 11.61
C TYR A 232 2.18 18.27 11.74
N GLU A 233 1.43 17.36 11.12
CA GLU A 233 -0.01 17.42 11.09
C GLU A 233 -0.64 17.27 12.47
N VAL A 234 -0.11 16.37 13.29
CA VAL A 234 -0.51 16.20 14.71
C VAL A 234 -0.37 17.51 15.49
N ARG A 235 0.80 18.16 15.39
CA ARG A 235 1.02 19.46 16.06
C ARG A 235 0.06 20.51 15.55
N ARG A 236 -0.07 20.66 14.24
CA ARG A 236 -0.94 21.64 13.62
C ARG A 236 -2.40 21.48 14.10
N GLN A 237 -2.91 20.24 14.15
CA GLN A 237 -4.29 19.99 14.60
C GLN A 237 -4.47 20.31 16.08
N ILE A 238 -3.52 19.92 16.94
CA ILE A 238 -3.57 20.21 18.37
C ILE A 238 -3.53 21.73 18.61
N GLU A 239 -2.57 22.44 18.03
CA GLU A 239 -2.45 23.91 18.15
C GLU A 239 -3.73 24.60 17.69
N LEU A 240 -4.27 24.22 16.52
CA LEU A 240 -5.50 24.79 15.99
C LEU A 240 -6.69 24.62 16.96
N ILE A 241 -6.83 23.45 17.57
CA ILE A 241 -7.95 23.17 18.49
C ILE A 241 -7.75 23.90 19.82
N GLU A 242 -6.52 23.96 20.35
CA GLU A 242 -6.20 24.66 21.60
C GLU A 242 -6.37 26.17 21.46
N ASP A 243 -6.17 26.73 20.27
CA ASP A 243 -6.46 28.14 19.93
C ASP A 243 -7.94 28.42 19.69
N GLY A 244 -8.82 27.42 19.87
CA GLY A 244 -10.28 27.57 19.74
C GLY A 244 -10.80 27.43 18.31
N GLY A 245 -9.95 27.01 17.36
CA GLY A 245 -10.34 26.67 15.99
C GLY A 245 -10.89 25.25 15.86
N SER A 246 -11.20 24.84 14.62
CA SER A 246 -11.65 23.50 14.30
C SER A 246 -10.91 22.92 13.10
N VAL A 247 -10.60 21.63 13.14
CA VAL A 247 -10.00 20.93 12.02
C VAL A 247 -11.07 20.73 10.93
N VAL A 248 -10.72 21.06 9.70
CA VAL A 248 -11.55 20.81 8.51
C VAL A 248 -11.09 19.51 7.87
N GLN A 249 -12.04 18.66 7.46
CA GLN A 249 -11.71 17.45 6.70
C GLN A 249 -11.25 17.85 5.29
N GLU A 250 -9.99 17.62 5.00
CA GLU A 250 -9.36 18.02 3.74
C GLU A 250 -8.24 17.07 3.35
N THR A 251 -7.83 17.13 2.07
CA THR A 251 -6.59 16.53 1.59
C THR A 251 -5.49 17.58 1.64
N ARG A 252 -4.36 17.21 2.22
CA ARG A 252 -3.18 18.06 2.39
C ARG A 252 -1.97 17.46 1.67
N LEU A 253 -1.13 18.31 1.09
CA LEU A 253 0.11 17.91 0.44
C LEU A 253 1.28 18.19 1.38
N TYR A 254 2.13 17.20 1.59
CA TYR A 254 3.39 17.42 2.30
C TYR A 254 4.42 18.09 1.38
N ASP A 255 5.02 19.17 1.88
CA ASP A 255 6.11 19.91 1.25
C ASP A 255 7.42 19.58 1.98
N PRO A 256 8.32 18.77 1.40
CA PRO A 256 9.54 18.33 2.06
C PRO A 256 10.57 19.46 2.26
N ASP A 257 10.54 20.50 1.44
CA ASP A 257 11.49 21.63 1.54
C ASP A 257 11.13 22.52 2.72
N LYS A 258 9.83 22.75 2.93
CA LYS A 258 9.32 23.54 4.05
C LYS A 258 9.03 22.71 5.29
N LYS A 259 8.97 21.38 5.17
CA LYS A 259 8.58 20.41 6.20
C LYS A 259 7.21 20.71 6.81
N GLU A 260 6.26 21.07 5.96
CA GLU A 260 4.88 21.41 6.35
C GLU A 260 3.87 20.73 5.45
N THR A 261 2.62 20.64 5.91
CA THR A 261 1.50 20.26 5.05
C THR A 261 0.74 21.51 4.62
N ARG A 262 0.25 21.52 3.37
CA ARG A 262 -0.60 22.59 2.84
C ARG A 262 -1.91 22.02 2.31
N SER A 263 -3.02 22.74 2.45
CA SER A 263 -4.31 22.34 1.89
C SER A 263 -4.22 22.22 0.37
N MET A 264 -4.76 21.14 -0.17
CA MET A 264 -4.92 20.93 -1.62
C MET A 264 -6.36 21.15 -2.04
N ARG A 265 -7.31 20.68 -1.22
CA ARG A 265 -8.75 20.69 -1.45
C ARG A 265 -9.49 20.85 -0.16
N SER A 266 -10.51 21.68 -0.16
CA SER A 266 -11.50 21.73 0.92
C SER A 266 -12.55 20.62 0.74
N LYS A 267 -13.33 20.34 1.79
CA LYS A 267 -14.43 19.37 1.77
C LYS A 267 -15.52 19.71 0.74
N GLU A 268 -15.66 20.97 0.36
CA GLU A 268 -16.60 21.43 -0.67
C GLU A 268 -16.27 20.88 -2.05
N ASP A 269 -14.99 20.50 -2.27
CA ASP A 269 -14.51 19.87 -3.49
C ASP A 269 -14.45 18.32 -3.40
N ALA A 270 -15.01 17.70 -2.33
CA ALA A 270 -15.04 16.24 -2.20
C ALA A 270 -15.84 15.65 -3.36
N MET A 271 -15.16 14.88 -4.22
CA MET A 271 -15.77 14.27 -5.39
C MET A 271 -16.70 13.13 -4.95
N ASP A 272 -17.98 13.23 -5.30
CA ASP A 272 -18.86 12.07 -5.33
C ASP A 272 -18.49 11.23 -6.55
N TYR A 273 -17.78 10.11 -6.32
CA TYR A 273 -17.31 9.24 -7.39
C TYR A 273 -18.42 8.43 -8.06
N ARG A 274 -19.63 8.41 -7.53
CA ARG A 274 -20.80 7.71 -8.10
C ARG A 274 -20.46 6.32 -8.59
N TYR A 275 -19.91 5.51 -7.68
CA TYR A 275 -19.55 4.13 -7.99
C TYR A 275 -20.73 3.35 -8.52
N PHE A 276 -20.47 2.55 -9.57
CA PHE A 276 -21.39 1.53 -10.05
C PHE A 276 -20.59 0.36 -10.63
N PRO A 277 -21.14 -0.88 -10.65
CA PRO A 277 -20.46 -2.03 -11.23
C PRO A 277 -20.07 -1.76 -12.67
N ASP A 278 -18.84 -2.13 -13.06
CA ASP A 278 -18.38 -1.96 -14.44
C ASP A 278 -19.16 -2.92 -15.35
N PRO A 279 -19.92 -2.41 -16.36
CA PRO A 279 -20.75 -3.25 -17.21
C PRO A 279 -19.94 -4.14 -18.17
N ASP A 280 -18.66 -3.81 -18.40
CA ASP A 280 -17.78 -4.53 -19.30
C ASP A 280 -17.01 -5.67 -18.60
N LEU A 281 -17.09 -5.75 -17.27
CA LEU A 281 -16.44 -6.78 -16.47
C LEU A 281 -17.48 -7.65 -15.74
N PRO A 282 -17.53 -8.95 -16.01
CA PRO A 282 -18.35 -9.85 -15.22
C PRO A 282 -17.82 -9.96 -13.79
N PRO A 283 -18.66 -10.36 -12.81
CA PRO A 283 -18.19 -10.66 -11.47
C PRO A 283 -17.01 -11.62 -11.49
N LEU A 284 -15.97 -11.30 -10.72
CA LEU A 284 -14.79 -12.15 -10.57
C LEU A 284 -15.14 -13.30 -9.63
N MET A 285 -15.12 -14.51 -10.16
CA MET A 285 -15.35 -15.73 -9.39
C MET A 285 -14.02 -16.36 -8.98
N ILE A 286 -13.77 -16.46 -7.67
CA ILE A 286 -12.55 -17.04 -7.10
C ILE A 286 -12.90 -18.36 -6.43
N ALA A 287 -12.70 -19.47 -7.17
CA ALA A 287 -12.96 -20.81 -6.65
C ALA A 287 -11.94 -21.19 -5.57
N GLN A 288 -12.38 -21.99 -4.59
CA GLN A 288 -11.52 -22.49 -3.50
C GLN A 288 -10.26 -23.18 -4.03
N ALA A 289 -10.37 -23.97 -5.08
CA ALA A 289 -9.22 -24.64 -5.71
C ALA A 289 -8.17 -23.66 -6.25
N TRP A 290 -8.55 -22.45 -6.63
CA TRP A 290 -7.60 -21.41 -7.02
C TRP A 290 -6.87 -20.85 -5.78
N ILE A 291 -7.61 -20.57 -4.72
CA ILE A 291 -7.04 -20.11 -3.44
C ILE A 291 -6.06 -21.16 -2.91
N ASP A 292 -6.43 -22.44 -2.90
CA ASP A 292 -5.61 -23.54 -2.40
C ASP A 292 -4.30 -23.69 -3.21
N ARG A 293 -4.37 -23.54 -4.54
CA ARG A 293 -3.19 -23.53 -5.40
C ARG A 293 -2.24 -22.37 -5.09
N VAL A 294 -2.79 -21.16 -4.93
CA VAL A 294 -1.99 -19.98 -4.56
C VAL A 294 -1.36 -20.17 -3.18
N LYS A 295 -2.13 -20.70 -2.22
CA LYS A 295 -1.66 -21.01 -0.86
C LYS A 295 -0.50 -22.01 -0.88
N ALA A 296 -0.59 -23.05 -1.69
CA ALA A 296 0.46 -24.06 -1.81
C ALA A 296 1.77 -23.51 -2.44
N ALA A 297 1.66 -22.42 -3.21
CA ALA A 297 2.80 -21.76 -3.84
C ALA A 297 3.37 -20.59 -3.01
N LEU A 298 2.77 -20.25 -1.87
CA LEU A 298 3.29 -19.19 -1.01
C LEU A 298 4.66 -19.56 -0.44
N PRO A 299 5.63 -18.62 -0.42
CA PRO A 299 6.85 -18.82 0.32
C PRO A 299 6.57 -18.89 1.82
N GLU A 300 7.47 -19.50 2.58
CA GLU A 300 7.45 -19.35 4.04
C GLU A 300 7.50 -17.85 4.39
N LEU A 301 6.58 -17.39 5.24
CA LEU A 301 6.47 -15.99 5.60
C LEU A 301 7.54 -15.58 6.61
N PRO A 302 7.95 -14.29 6.65
CA PRO A 302 9.01 -13.81 7.54
C PRO A 302 8.79 -14.17 9.01
N GLY A 303 7.54 -14.09 9.50
CA GLY A 303 7.19 -14.44 10.87
C GLY A 303 7.45 -15.92 11.20
N ALA A 304 6.94 -16.83 10.36
CA ALA A 304 7.13 -18.28 10.52
C ALA A 304 8.61 -18.65 10.40
N MET A 305 9.32 -18.05 9.44
CA MET A 305 10.75 -18.27 9.25
C MET A 305 11.57 -17.80 10.47
N ARG A 306 11.22 -16.66 11.05
CA ARG A 306 11.85 -16.16 12.29
C ARG A 306 11.65 -17.14 13.45
N GLU A 307 10.43 -17.62 13.66
CA GLU A 307 10.14 -18.62 14.70
C GLU A 307 10.94 -19.91 14.44
N ARG A 308 11.03 -20.34 13.20
CA ARG A 308 11.85 -21.51 12.80
C ARG A 308 13.33 -21.28 13.05
N PHE A 309 13.87 -20.10 12.75
CA PHE A 309 15.31 -19.79 13.01
C PHE A 309 15.63 -19.80 14.50
N VAL A 310 14.75 -19.28 15.33
CA VAL A 310 14.90 -19.36 16.80
C VAL A 310 14.85 -20.82 17.26
N LYS A 311 13.84 -21.57 16.82
CA LYS A 311 13.61 -22.95 17.27
C LYS A 311 14.65 -23.94 16.77
N ASP A 312 14.95 -23.91 15.46
CA ASP A 312 15.73 -24.96 14.78
C ASP A 312 17.23 -24.70 14.79
N PHE A 313 17.63 -23.42 14.89
CA PHE A 313 19.04 -22.99 14.88
C PHE A 313 19.48 -22.37 16.21
N GLY A 314 18.56 -22.20 17.18
CA GLY A 314 18.87 -21.62 18.49
C GLY A 314 19.30 -20.16 18.44
N LEU A 315 18.89 -19.41 17.41
CA LEU A 315 19.24 -18.00 17.29
C LEU A 315 18.49 -17.15 18.32
N PRO A 316 19.09 -16.06 18.82
CA PRO A 316 18.37 -15.01 19.52
C PRO A 316 17.28 -14.44 18.63
N GLU A 317 16.14 -14.02 19.21
CA GLU A 317 15.05 -13.40 18.46
C GLU A 317 15.48 -12.20 17.62
N TYR A 318 16.39 -11.39 18.15
CA TYR A 318 16.95 -10.24 17.44
C TYR A 318 17.68 -10.65 16.15
N ASP A 319 18.55 -11.64 16.22
CA ASP A 319 19.31 -12.12 15.06
C ASP A 319 18.36 -12.72 14.01
N ALA A 320 17.39 -13.54 14.46
CA ALA A 320 16.38 -14.10 13.59
C ALA A 320 15.52 -13.01 12.92
N MET A 321 15.19 -11.96 13.65
CA MET A 321 14.46 -10.79 13.12
C MET A 321 15.27 -10.06 12.04
N VAL A 322 16.55 -9.80 12.27
CA VAL A 322 17.44 -9.14 11.30
C VAL A 322 17.56 -9.97 10.02
N LEU A 323 17.82 -11.26 10.15
CA LEU A 323 17.97 -12.19 9.01
C LEU A 323 16.68 -12.29 8.17
N THR A 324 15.52 -12.18 8.79
CA THR A 324 14.22 -12.27 8.11
C THR A 324 13.66 -10.94 7.61
N GLN A 325 14.42 -9.85 7.68
CA GLN A 325 14.05 -8.58 7.04
C GLN A 325 14.14 -8.63 5.52
N SER A 326 14.97 -9.51 4.97
CA SER A 326 15.16 -9.69 3.54
C SER A 326 15.18 -11.16 3.17
N LYS A 327 14.39 -11.53 2.16
CA LYS A 327 14.35 -12.89 1.64
C LYS A 327 15.72 -13.38 1.16
N ALA A 328 16.51 -12.48 0.54
CA ALA A 328 17.86 -12.81 0.07
C ALA A 328 18.81 -13.08 1.24
N MET A 329 18.72 -12.29 2.32
CA MET A 329 19.53 -12.48 3.52
C MET A 329 19.18 -13.78 4.23
N ALA A 330 17.91 -14.08 4.39
CA ALA A 330 17.45 -15.34 4.97
C ALA A 330 17.91 -16.56 4.16
N ALA A 331 17.78 -16.52 2.85
CA ALA A 331 18.23 -17.59 1.96
C ALA A 331 19.76 -17.78 2.01
N TYR A 332 20.50 -16.68 2.09
CA TYR A 332 21.96 -16.72 2.23
C TYR A 332 22.37 -17.36 3.56
N PHE A 333 21.74 -16.98 4.66
CA PHE A 333 21.96 -17.60 5.96
C PHE A 333 21.69 -19.12 5.92
N GLU A 334 20.54 -19.54 5.38
CA GLU A 334 20.21 -20.97 5.26
C GLU A 334 21.21 -21.74 4.40
N ALA A 335 21.69 -21.12 3.31
CA ALA A 335 22.73 -21.73 2.46
C ALA A 335 24.04 -21.96 3.24
N ILE A 336 24.46 -20.96 4.05
CA ILE A 336 25.64 -21.09 4.92
C ILE A 336 25.44 -22.24 5.91
N VAL A 337 24.33 -22.26 6.63
CA VAL A 337 24.04 -23.29 7.65
C VAL A 337 23.93 -24.67 7.03
N THR A 338 23.40 -24.77 5.81
CA THR A 338 23.34 -26.05 5.07
C THR A 338 24.73 -26.63 4.78
N VAL A 339 25.70 -25.78 4.46
CA VAL A 339 27.07 -26.18 4.13
C VAL A 339 27.93 -26.36 5.38
N ALA A 340 27.83 -25.43 6.33
CA ALA A 340 28.71 -25.38 7.51
C ALA A 340 28.21 -26.21 8.70
N GLY A 341 26.92 -26.60 8.71
CA GLY A 341 26.27 -27.29 9.82
C GLY A 341 25.51 -26.35 10.76
N LYS A 342 24.51 -26.89 11.46
CA LYS A 342 23.66 -26.17 12.38
C LYS A 342 24.40 -25.52 13.55
N GLU A 343 25.48 -26.13 13.99
CA GLU A 343 26.36 -25.64 15.05
C GLU A 343 27.04 -24.30 14.70
N GLN A 344 27.13 -23.99 13.40
CA GLN A 344 27.67 -22.73 12.90
C GLN A 344 26.60 -21.65 12.67
N ALA A 345 25.36 -21.91 13.06
CA ALA A 345 24.26 -20.96 12.81
C ALA A 345 24.48 -19.60 13.47
N LYS A 346 24.95 -19.57 14.73
CA LYS A 346 25.18 -18.30 15.42
C LYS A 346 26.37 -17.50 14.83
N PRO A 347 27.54 -18.09 14.54
CA PRO A 347 28.57 -17.38 13.75
C PRO A 347 28.11 -16.93 12.36
N ALA A 348 27.26 -17.71 11.69
CA ALA A 348 26.74 -17.36 10.37
C ALA A 348 25.73 -16.21 10.39
N ALA A 349 25.09 -15.95 11.53
CA ALA A 349 24.13 -14.87 11.71
C ALA A 349 24.82 -13.52 12.04
N ASN A 350 26.08 -13.52 12.47
CA ASN A 350 26.88 -12.34 12.76
C ASN A 350 27.61 -11.81 11.51
#